data_0fe675f06edd7a5139f16ac6225d6e41
#
_entry.id   0fe675f06edd7a5139f16ac6225d6e41
#
_cell.length_a   1.000
_cell.length_b   1.000
_cell.length_c   1.000
_cell.angle_alpha   90.00
_cell.angle_beta   90.00
_cell.angle_gamma   90.00
#
_symmetry.space_group_name_H-M   'P 1'
#
loop_
_entity.id
_entity.type
_entity.pdbx_description
1 polymer ?
#
loop_
_entity_poly.entity_id
_entity_poly.type
_entity_poly.pdbx_seq_one_letter_code
_entity_poly.pdbx_strand_id
1 'polypeptide(L)'
;PIGYNQSIVYIKSKNPLTGDDRRFRYDTVPKCYGLMASEELEETGILKVRRSPQLGYRGSGTLIGIIDTGIRLEESLFLYEDGSSKVVSLWDQSDQSGIRPEGFLYGTEWTREEISEGIKKKDKKLPGDENGHGTFLAAVAAGREDIDKGFSGIAPDAELVVVKLKQSKKYLREFYSIPDGIWSCQEDDVMLAVRYVISVANKLGRPVSICLGIGTNLGGHNGANGLARYISYLSLLPKISFHIAGGNEGISGHHFHGIIRREEQYQTVDFNVAEGENGFIMELWGDEPNVYTVGILSPGGENIERMQLKMGEFRSIRFFPENTLLEIRSFPGATIGGSQVIRMNFKNLVPGIWKLFIYGTGNGEK
;
A
#
# COMPACT_ATOMS: atom_id res chain seq x y z
N PRO A 1 -17.52 -10.68 4.79
CA PRO A 1 -17.72 -9.22 4.74
C PRO A 1 -16.71 -8.48 5.60
N ILE A 2 -16.17 -7.36 5.10
CA ILE A 2 -15.31 -6.45 5.89
C ILE A 2 -16.02 -5.13 6.23
N GLY A 3 -17.25 -4.99 5.79
CA GLY A 3 -18.09 -3.80 5.92
C GLY A 3 -18.25 -3.05 4.60
N TYR A 4 -19.14 -2.06 4.58
CA TYR A 4 -19.42 -1.18 3.43
C TYR A 4 -19.54 -1.89 2.08
N ASN A 5 -20.43 -2.90 2.02
CA ASN A 5 -20.68 -3.68 0.80
C ASN A 5 -19.42 -4.31 0.17
N GLN A 6 -18.37 -4.49 0.95
CA GLN A 6 -17.15 -5.15 0.53
C GLN A 6 -16.95 -6.47 1.26
N SER A 7 -16.39 -7.45 0.55
CA SER A 7 -16.06 -8.76 1.07
C SER A 7 -14.76 -9.25 0.49
N ILE A 8 -13.94 -9.86 1.33
CA ILE A 8 -12.76 -10.61 0.91
C ILE A 8 -13.20 -12.04 0.70
N VAL A 9 -12.91 -12.58 -0.49
CA VAL A 9 -13.24 -13.96 -0.86
C VAL A 9 -11.93 -14.69 -1.22
N TYR A 10 -11.62 -15.74 -0.46
CA TYR A 10 -10.51 -16.63 -0.73
C TYR A 10 -10.98 -17.82 -1.56
N ILE A 11 -10.41 -17.95 -2.77
CA ILE A 11 -10.78 -19.01 -3.72
C ILE A 11 -9.59 -19.93 -3.90
N LYS A 12 -9.80 -21.23 -3.72
CA LYS A 12 -8.79 -22.23 -4.05
C LYS A 12 -8.71 -22.37 -5.57
N SER A 13 -7.58 -22.03 -6.15
CA SER A 13 -7.33 -22.17 -7.59
C SER A 13 -6.14 -23.10 -7.83
N LYS A 14 -6.24 -23.95 -8.84
CA LYS A 14 -5.11 -24.77 -9.32
C LYS A 14 -4.19 -23.99 -10.24
N ASN A 15 -4.70 -22.94 -10.88
CA ASN A 15 -3.96 -22.10 -11.80
C ASN A 15 -3.56 -20.79 -11.12
N PRO A 16 -2.31 -20.34 -11.29
CA PRO A 16 -1.88 -19.02 -10.80
C PRO A 16 -2.68 -17.92 -11.50
N LEU A 17 -2.68 -16.74 -10.88
CA LEU A 17 -3.23 -15.54 -11.49
C LEU A 17 -2.29 -15.12 -12.64
N THR A 18 -2.83 -14.95 -13.84
CA THR A 18 -2.08 -14.51 -15.01
C THR A 18 -2.64 -13.20 -15.56
N GLY A 19 -1.85 -12.49 -16.36
CA GLY A 19 -2.29 -11.29 -17.05
C GLY A 19 -3.51 -11.51 -17.98
N ASP A 20 -3.73 -12.75 -18.45
CA ASP A 20 -4.88 -13.13 -19.29
C ASP A 20 -6.08 -13.67 -18.50
N ASP A 21 -6.04 -13.60 -17.16
CA ASP A 21 -7.11 -14.15 -16.36
C ASP A 21 -8.39 -13.30 -16.45
N ARG A 22 -9.40 -13.81 -17.16
CA ARG A 22 -10.71 -13.14 -17.36
C ARG A 22 -11.71 -13.44 -16.24
N ARG A 23 -11.36 -14.29 -15.27
CA ARG A 23 -12.27 -14.68 -14.17
C ARG A 23 -12.54 -13.54 -13.19
N PHE A 24 -11.64 -12.55 -13.14
CA PHE A 24 -11.71 -11.45 -12.19
C PHE A 24 -11.58 -10.10 -12.87
N ARG A 25 -12.28 -9.11 -12.34
CA ARG A 25 -12.07 -7.73 -12.72
C ARG A 25 -10.77 -7.22 -12.11
N TYR A 26 -10.12 -6.27 -12.78
CA TYR A 26 -8.85 -5.72 -12.32
C TYR A 26 -8.92 -5.10 -10.92
N ASP A 27 -10.01 -4.40 -10.61
CA ASP A 27 -10.28 -3.76 -9.32
C ASP A 27 -10.53 -4.75 -8.17
N THR A 28 -10.80 -6.03 -8.48
CA THR A 28 -10.98 -7.09 -7.49
C THR A 28 -9.71 -7.85 -7.17
N VAL A 29 -8.62 -7.63 -7.92
CA VAL A 29 -7.31 -8.22 -7.62
C VAL A 29 -6.63 -7.36 -6.56
N PRO A 30 -6.27 -7.93 -5.38
CA PRO A 30 -5.60 -7.17 -4.33
C PRO A 30 -4.29 -6.57 -4.84
N LYS A 31 -4.08 -5.28 -4.57
CA LYS A 31 -2.83 -4.60 -4.87
C LYS A 31 -1.76 -4.96 -3.84
N CYS A 32 -0.50 -4.79 -4.21
CA CYS A 32 0.63 -4.89 -3.29
C CYS A 32 1.14 -3.49 -2.93
N TYR A 33 1.56 -3.34 -1.69
CA TYR A 33 2.03 -2.09 -1.11
C TYR A 33 3.43 -2.28 -0.55
N GLY A 34 4.28 -1.27 -0.71
CA GLY A 34 5.61 -1.16 -0.11
C GLY A 34 5.63 -0.16 1.04
N LEU A 35 6.77 -0.04 1.70
CA LEU A 35 6.97 0.84 2.86
C LEU A 35 7.20 2.28 2.43
N MET A 36 6.66 3.23 3.20
CA MET A 36 6.78 4.68 2.96
C MET A 36 6.94 5.43 4.28
N ALA A 37 8.05 6.19 4.44
CA ALA A 37 8.30 7.04 5.59
C ALA A 37 9.01 8.33 5.17
N SER A 38 8.82 9.43 5.95
CA SER A 38 9.56 10.67 5.83
C SER A 38 9.94 11.24 7.20
N GLU A 39 11.05 12.00 7.28
CA GLU A 39 11.71 12.41 8.54
C GLU A 39 11.36 13.82 9.05
N GLU A 40 10.35 14.53 8.57
CA GLU A 40 10.16 15.96 8.84
C GLU A 40 9.11 16.26 9.93
N LEU A 41 9.52 16.25 11.21
CA LEU A 41 8.64 16.56 12.34
C LEU A 41 8.51 18.06 12.66
N GLU A 42 9.54 18.87 12.40
CA GLU A 42 9.54 20.29 12.80
C GLU A 42 8.65 21.17 11.94
N GLU A 43 8.55 20.87 10.65
CA GLU A 43 7.78 21.68 9.68
C GLU A 43 6.27 21.56 9.88
N THR A 44 5.79 20.49 10.50
CA THR A 44 4.34 20.25 10.72
C THR A 44 3.70 21.16 11.77
N GLY A 45 4.51 21.88 12.56
CA GLY A 45 4.02 22.75 13.64
C GLY A 45 3.46 22.01 14.87
N ILE A 46 3.51 20.69 14.91
CA ILE A 46 2.96 19.85 15.99
C ILE A 46 3.61 20.16 17.34
N LEU A 47 4.91 20.43 17.36
CA LEU A 47 5.62 20.81 18.59
C LEU A 47 5.07 22.10 19.21
N LYS A 48 4.56 23.03 18.40
CA LYS A 48 3.92 24.26 18.87
C LYS A 48 2.59 23.95 19.58
N VAL A 49 1.81 23.02 19.04
CA VAL A 49 0.54 22.59 19.66
C VAL A 49 0.79 21.92 21.02
N ARG A 50 1.78 21.04 21.11
CA ARG A 50 2.16 20.35 22.35
C ARG A 50 2.67 21.30 23.45
N ARG A 51 3.45 22.30 23.06
CA ARG A 51 4.02 23.30 23.97
C ARG A 51 3.03 24.38 24.36
N SER A 52 1.86 24.43 23.76
CA SER A 52 0.82 25.40 24.10
C SER A 52 0.28 25.09 25.50
N PRO A 53 0.37 26.04 26.46
CA PRO A 53 -0.18 25.85 27.80
C PRO A 53 -1.69 25.62 27.82
N GLN A 54 -2.40 26.05 26.77
CA GLN A 54 -3.86 25.98 26.65
C GLN A 54 -4.32 24.66 25.99
N LEU A 55 -3.52 24.05 25.16
CA LEU A 55 -3.87 22.84 24.42
C LEU A 55 -3.28 21.57 25.03
N GLY A 56 -1.96 21.52 25.25
CA GLY A 56 -1.25 20.45 25.96
C GLY A 56 -1.58 19.01 25.51
N TYR A 57 -2.05 18.85 24.25
CA TYR A 57 -2.47 17.55 23.77
C TYR A 57 -1.29 16.61 23.58
N ARG A 58 -1.31 15.52 24.33
CA ARG A 58 -0.26 14.47 24.33
C ARG A 58 -0.79 13.09 23.93
N GLY A 59 -2.08 12.98 23.58
CA GLY A 59 -2.70 11.74 23.15
C GLY A 59 -3.29 10.86 24.26
N SER A 60 -3.34 11.34 25.50
CA SER A 60 -3.94 10.59 26.62
C SER A 60 -5.38 10.16 26.31
N GLY A 61 -5.71 8.89 26.58
CA GLY A 61 -7.02 8.31 26.30
C GLY A 61 -7.25 7.93 24.83
N THR A 62 -6.30 8.23 23.93
CA THR A 62 -6.39 7.91 22.51
C THR A 62 -5.58 6.65 22.16
N LEU A 63 -6.03 5.91 21.15
CA LEU A 63 -5.26 4.82 20.55
C LEU A 63 -4.61 5.30 19.24
N ILE A 64 -3.41 4.80 18.98
CA ILE A 64 -2.78 4.89 17.66
C ILE A 64 -2.68 3.48 17.09
N GLY A 65 -3.29 3.27 15.94
CA GLY A 65 -3.19 2.03 15.18
C GLY A 65 -1.98 2.09 14.24
N ILE A 66 -1.02 1.20 14.42
CA ILE A 66 0.13 1.03 13.52
C ILE A 66 -0.09 -0.24 12.70
N ILE A 67 -0.19 -0.08 11.39
CA ILE A 67 -0.38 -1.20 10.44
C ILE A 67 0.84 -1.23 9.54
N ASP A 68 1.81 -2.10 9.86
CA ASP A 68 3.13 -2.06 9.23
C ASP A 68 3.89 -3.40 9.37
N THR A 69 5.23 -3.37 9.37
CA THR A 69 6.13 -4.54 9.47
C THR A 69 6.19 -5.17 10.87
N GLY A 70 5.62 -4.53 11.87
CA GLY A 70 5.65 -4.97 13.27
C GLY A 70 6.13 -3.86 14.21
N ILE A 71 6.62 -4.26 15.37
CA ILE A 71 7.18 -3.37 16.39
C ILE A 71 8.17 -4.13 17.25
N ARG A 72 9.28 -3.49 17.66
CA ARG A 72 10.19 -4.00 18.68
C ARG A 72 9.62 -3.69 20.05
N LEU A 73 8.95 -4.65 20.63
CA LEU A 73 8.17 -4.50 21.87
C LEU A 73 9.02 -4.17 23.09
N GLU A 74 10.29 -4.56 23.10
CA GLU A 74 11.25 -4.37 24.17
C GLU A 74 11.86 -2.96 24.25
N GLU A 75 11.65 -2.11 23.24
CA GLU A 75 12.17 -0.75 23.22
C GLU A 75 11.54 0.09 24.34
N SER A 76 12.37 0.80 25.11
CA SER A 76 11.94 1.61 26.25
C SER A 76 10.88 2.65 25.92
N LEU A 77 10.83 3.09 24.67
CA LEU A 77 9.84 4.03 24.16
C LEU A 77 8.41 3.48 24.20
N PHE A 78 8.26 2.16 24.26
CA PHE A 78 6.96 1.47 24.26
C PHE A 78 6.63 0.81 25.61
N LEU A 79 7.40 1.13 26.65
CA LEU A 79 7.19 0.60 27.99
C LEU A 79 6.85 1.71 28.97
N TYR A 80 5.96 1.43 29.92
CA TYR A 80 5.76 2.26 31.10
C TYR A 80 6.88 2.06 32.12
N GLU A 81 6.93 2.90 33.15
CA GLU A 81 7.97 2.82 34.19
C GLU A 81 7.93 1.49 34.99
N ASP A 82 6.74 0.90 35.10
CA ASP A 82 6.54 -0.40 35.75
C ASP A 82 6.92 -1.58 34.83
N GLY A 83 7.39 -1.31 33.60
CA GLY A 83 7.76 -2.29 32.60
C GLY A 83 6.58 -2.91 31.86
N SER A 84 5.36 -2.42 32.06
CA SER A 84 4.21 -2.84 31.25
C SER A 84 4.24 -2.19 29.86
N SER A 85 3.63 -2.86 28.88
CA SER A 85 3.63 -2.40 27.49
C SER A 85 2.60 -1.30 27.23
N LYS A 86 2.97 -0.32 26.42
CA LYS A 86 2.03 0.65 25.82
C LYS A 86 1.18 0.04 24.69
N VAL A 87 1.59 -1.12 24.16
CA VAL A 87 0.82 -1.85 23.17
C VAL A 87 -0.33 -2.58 23.87
N VAL A 88 -1.55 -2.16 23.59
CA VAL A 88 -2.76 -2.75 24.22
C VAL A 88 -3.18 -4.04 23.54
N SER A 89 -2.89 -4.18 22.26
CA SER A 89 -3.14 -5.39 21.48
C SER A 89 -2.28 -5.40 20.23
N LEU A 90 -1.77 -6.58 19.86
CA LEU A 90 -1.00 -6.80 18.65
C LEU A 90 -1.53 -8.01 17.90
N TRP A 91 -1.76 -7.86 16.60
CA TRP A 91 -2.07 -8.96 15.70
C TRP A 91 -0.92 -9.23 14.75
N ASP A 92 -0.26 -10.36 14.92
CA ASP A 92 0.73 -10.85 13.94
C ASP A 92 0.02 -11.69 12.89
N GLN A 93 -0.12 -11.16 11.68
CA GLN A 93 -0.75 -11.86 10.56
C GLN A 93 0.12 -12.99 10.00
N SER A 94 1.42 -13.01 10.28
CA SER A 94 2.36 -14.02 9.77
C SER A 94 2.43 -15.27 10.64
N ASP A 95 2.19 -15.13 11.95
CA ASP A 95 2.23 -16.23 12.91
C ASP A 95 0.87 -16.94 12.99
N GLN A 96 0.88 -18.28 12.94
CA GLN A 96 -0.33 -19.12 13.04
C GLN A 96 -0.31 -20.00 14.28
N SER A 97 0.60 -19.79 15.20
CA SER A 97 0.85 -20.70 16.35
C SER A 97 -0.04 -20.40 17.56
N GLY A 98 -0.55 -19.17 17.68
CA GLY A 98 -1.33 -18.71 18.81
C GLY A 98 -2.84 -18.59 18.55
N ILE A 99 -3.51 -17.82 19.43
CA ILE A 99 -4.95 -17.58 19.34
C ILE A 99 -5.22 -16.49 18.30
N ARG A 100 -6.12 -16.77 17.37
CA ARG A 100 -6.56 -15.81 16.35
C ARG A 100 -7.46 -14.75 16.97
N PRO A 101 -7.40 -13.49 16.48
CA PRO A 101 -8.38 -12.48 16.87
C PRO A 101 -9.81 -12.92 16.55
N GLU A 102 -10.73 -12.56 17.40
CA GLU A 102 -12.15 -12.87 17.21
C GLU A 102 -12.69 -12.29 15.90
N GLY A 103 -13.31 -13.14 15.07
CA GLY A 103 -13.85 -12.75 13.76
C GLY A 103 -12.81 -12.68 12.63
N PHE A 104 -11.59 -13.17 12.86
CA PHE A 104 -10.54 -13.30 11.85
C PHE A 104 -10.14 -14.76 11.63
N LEU A 105 -9.62 -15.07 10.44
CA LEU A 105 -9.38 -16.46 10.02
C LEU A 105 -7.93 -16.92 10.19
N TYR A 106 -7.00 -16.03 10.53
CA TYR A 106 -5.56 -16.31 10.61
C TYR A 106 -4.86 -15.34 11.55
N GLY A 107 -3.57 -15.57 11.77
CA GLY A 107 -2.73 -14.75 12.61
C GLY A 107 -2.82 -15.10 14.10
N THR A 108 -1.95 -14.50 14.88
CA THR A 108 -1.92 -14.63 16.34
C THR A 108 -2.15 -13.25 16.97
N GLU A 109 -3.09 -13.19 17.91
CA GLU A 109 -3.32 -12.00 18.73
C GLU A 109 -2.54 -12.08 20.03
N TRP A 110 -1.95 -10.97 20.45
CA TRP A 110 -1.23 -10.79 21.70
C TRP A 110 -1.88 -9.66 22.50
N THR A 111 -2.25 -9.95 23.72
CA THR A 111 -2.78 -8.96 24.67
C THR A 111 -1.64 -8.20 25.34
N ARG A 112 -1.95 -7.04 25.97
CA ARG A 112 -0.96 -6.29 26.77
C ARG A 112 -0.30 -7.15 27.85
N GLU A 113 -1.10 -7.96 28.52
CA GLU A 113 -0.64 -8.82 29.60
C GLU A 113 0.38 -9.84 29.09
N GLU A 114 0.06 -10.52 27.99
CA GLU A 114 0.96 -11.50 27.36
C GLU A 114 2.24 -10.83 26.85
N ILE A 115 2.14 -9.66 26.23
CA ILE A 115 3.28 -8.87 25.78
C ILE A 115 4.17 -8.48 26.96
N SER A 116 3.59 -7.91 28.01
CA SER A 116 4.32 -7.43 29.20
C SER A 116 5.01 -8.59 29.93
N GLU A 117 4.33 -9.73 30.04
CA GLU A 117 4.90 -10.94 30.64
C GLU A 117 6.02 -11.53 29.78
N GLY A 118 5.80 -11.58 28.46
CA GLY A 118 6.78 -12.07 27.49
C GLY A 118 8.07 -11.23 27.50
N ILE A 119 7.95 -9.89 27.58
CA ILE A 119 9.12 -8.98 27.69
C ILE A 119 9.89 -9.28 28.99
N LYS A 120 9.20 -9.39 30.13
CA LYS A 120 9.83 -9.72 31.42
C LYS A 120 10.55 -11.07 31.38
N LYS A 121 9.99 -12.06 30.71
CA LYS A 121 10.55 -13.41 30.54
C LYS A 121 11.58 -13.52 29.42
N LYS A 122 11.75 -12.48 28.59
CA LYS A 122 12.56 -12.50 27.35
C LYS A 122 12.10 -13.63 26.42
N ASP A 123 10.78 -13.76 26.25
CA ASP A 123 10.19 -14.81 25.42
C ASP A 123 10.49 -14.54 23.94
N LYS A 124 11.20 -15.48 23.31
CA LYS A 124 11.57 -15.41 21.89
C LYS A 124 10.38 -15.60 20.94
N LYS A 125 9.20 -15.95 21.46
CA LYS A 125 7.98 -16.07 20.64
C LYS A 125 7.25 -14.75 20.42
N LEU A 126 7.61 -13.71 21.20
CA LEU A 126 7.03 -12.39 20.96
C LEU A 126 7.30 -11.94 19.53
N PRO A 127 6.28 -11.38 18.86
CA PRO A 127 6.48 -10.83 17.52
C PRO A 127 7.46 -9.68 17.55
N GLY A 128 8.38 -9.66 16.60
CA GLY A 128 9.36 -8.61 16.41
C GLY A 128 9.12 -7.81 15.13
N ASP A 129 10.03 -6.90 14.86
CA ASP A 129 10.09 -6.14 13.62
C ASP A 129 11.49 -6.25 13.01
N GLU A 130 11.65 -7.16 12.10
CA GLU A 130 12.93 -7.46 11.45
C GLU A 130 13.35 -6.33 10.49
N ASN A 131 12.36 -5.60 9.94
CA ASN A 131 12.58 -4.48 9.03
C ASN A 131 12.92 -3.19 9.79
N GLY A 132 12.22 -2.93 10.88
CA GLY A 132 12.36 -1.72 11.71
C GLY A 132 11.45 -0.57 11.31
N HIS A 133 10.77 -0.63 10.16
CA HIS A 133 9.93 0.46 9.64
C HIS A 133 8.71 0.72 10.53
N GLY A 134 7.97 -0.32 10.92
CA GLY A 134 6.83 -0.18 11.83
C GLY A 134 7.23 0.32 13.21
N THR A 135 8.40 -0.13 13.71
CA THR A 135 9.00 0.38 14.96
C THR A 135 9.28 1.88 14.88
N PHE A 136 9.87 2.32 13.78
CA PHE A 136 10.13 3.74 13.53
C PHE A 136 8.85 4.56 13.52
N LEU A 137 7.83 4.14 12.78
CA LEU A 137 6.54 4.83 12.74
C LEU A 137 5.85 4.88 14.11
N ALA A 138 5.88 3.78 14.86
CA ALA A 138 5.33 3.72 16.21
C ALA A 138 6.06 4.67 17.16
N ALA A 139 7.39 4.76 17.07
CA ALA A 139 8.19 5.67 17.88
C ALA A 139 7.86 7.14 17.57
N VAL A 140 7.82 7.51 16.29
CA VAL A 140 7.46 8.86 15.85
C VAL A 140 6.03 9.21 16.28
N ALA A 141 5.09 8.29 16.15
CA ALA A 141 3.68 8.55 16.49
C ALA A 141 3.44 8.62 18.01
N ALA A 142 3.95 7.67 18.78
CA ALA A 142 3.57 7.48 20.18
C ALA A 142 4.72 7.07 21.14
N GLY A 143 5.97 7.17 20.69
CA GLY A 143 7.11 6.88 21.58
C GLY A 143 7.08 7.77 22.83
N ARG A 144 7.34 7.18 24.00
CA ARG A 144 7.46 7.93 25.26
C ARG A 144 8.53 9.00 25.16
N GLU A 145 8.37 10.05 25.93
CA GLU A 145 9.37 11.07 26.07
C GLU A 145 10.64 10.48 26.75
N ASP A 146 11.76 10.63 26.09
CA ASP A 146 13.09 10.28 26.58
C ASP A 146 13.89 11.59 26.67
N ILE A 147 13.93 12.16 27.89
CA ILE A 147 14.56 13.45 28.16
C ILE A 147 16.07 13.38 27.88
N ASP A 148 16.69 12.25 28.20
CA ASP A 148 18.14 12.08 28.05
C ASP A 148 18.57 12.06 26.59
N LYS A 149 17.72 11.54 25.71
CA LYS A 149 17.93 11.52 24.25
C LYS A 149 17.31 12.73 23.53
N GLY A 150 16.58 13.58 24.24
CA GLY A 150 15.87 14.70 23.62
C GLY A 150 14.78 14.27 22.63
N PHE A 151 14.25 13.05 22.79
CA PHE A 151 13.26 12.47 21.89
C PHE A 151 11.87 12.41 22.53
N SER A 152 10.85 12.61 21.72
CA SER A 152 9.47 12.34 22.09
C SER A 152 8.62 12.11 20.85
N GLY A 153 7.81 11.09 20.83
CA GLY A 153 6.78 10.91 19.81
C GLY A 153 5.77 12.04 19.79
N ILE A 154 4.97 12.11 18.75
CA ILE A 154 3.93 13.16 18.56
C ILE A 154 2.91 13.11 19.69
N ALA A 155 2.41 11.94 20.03
CA ALA A 155 1.42 11.67 21.06
C ALA A 155 1.96 10.69 22.12
N PRO A 156 2.95 11.11 22.96
CA PRO A 156 3.69 10.20 23.83
C PRO A 156 2.82 9.53 24.91
N ASP A 157 1.65 10.06 25.19
CA ASP A 157 0.72 9.52 26.20
C ASP A 157 -0.38 8.64 25.55
N ALA A 158 -0.39 8.51 24.22
CA ALA A 158 -1.26 7.56 23.52
C ALA A 158 -0.78 6.13 23.70
N GLU A 159 -1.71 5.19 23.55
CA GLU A 159 -1.41 3.75 23.55
C GLU A 159 -1.53 3.17 22.14
N LEU A 160 -0.92 2.03 21.91
CA LEU A 160 -0.76 1.45 20.59
C LEU A 160 -1.64 0.22 20.38
N VAL A 161 -2.23 0.12 19.19
CA VAL A 161 -2.76 -1.13 18.62
C VAL A 161 -1.93 -1.42 17.38
N VAL A 162 -1.26 -2.57 17.33
CA VAL A 162 -0.31 -2.88 16.28
C VAL A 162 -0.79 -4.05 15.44
N VAL A 163 -0.63 -3.95 14.12
CA VAL A 163 -0.78 -5.08 13.21
C VAL A 163 0.54 -5.28 12.47
N LYS A 164 1.17 -6.43 12.69
CA LYS A 164 2.29 -6.90 11.89
C LYS A 164 1.72 -7.56 10.64
N LEU A 165 1.89 -6.88 9.50
CA LEU A 165 1.43 -7.36 8.21
C LEU A 165 2.29 -8.53 7.74
N LYS A 166 1.65 -9.54 7.15
CA LYS A 166 2.37 -10.63 6.49
C LYS A 166 2.79 -10.25 5.07
N GLN A 167 3.79 -10.93 4.56
CA GLN A 167 4.23 -10.82 3.16
C GLN A 167 3.09 -11.16 2.20
N SER A 168 3.04 -10.43 1.08
CA SER A 168 2.13 -10.73 -0.02
C SER A 168 2.38 -12.13 -0.57
N LYS A 169 1.29 -12.79 -0.97
CA LYS A 169 1.35 -14.17 -1.49
C LYS A 169 2.16 -14.25 -2.79
N LYS A 170 2.85 -15.37 -2.97
CA LYS A 170 3.73 -15.61 -4.13
C LYS A 170 3.05 -15.29 -5.47
N TYR A 171 1.81 -15.73 -5.68
CA TYR A 171 1.10 -15.48 -6.93
C TYR A 171 0.84 -13.99 -7.21
N LEU A 172 0.67 -13.14 -6.17
CA LEU A 172 0.56 -11.69 -6.33
C LEU A 172 1.92 -11.06 -6.63
N ARG A 173 2.97 -11.52 -5.95
CA ARG A 173 4.33 -11.06 -6.22
C ARG A 173 4.72 -11.34 -7.67
N GLU A 174 4.43 -12.54 -8.17
CA GLU A 174 4.64 -12.92 -9.57
C GLU A 174 3.78 -12.07 -10.53
N PHE A 175 2.50 -11.86 -10.18
CA PHE A 175 1.58 -11.05 -10.98
C PHE A 175 2.02 -9.59 -11.09
N TYR A 176 2.57 -9.02 -10.02
CA TYR A 176 3.06 -7.64 -9.97
C TYR A 176 4.57 -7.51 -10.23
N SER A 177 5.23 -8.57 -10.65
CA SER A 177 6.68 -8.57 -10.95
C SER A 177 7.54 -8.06 -9.79
N ILE A 178 7.16 -8.38 -8.54
CA ILE A 178 7.90 -7.97 -7.35
C ILE A 178 9.07 -8.91 -7.14
N PRO A 179 10.33 -8.41 -7.14
CA PRO A 179 11.51 -9.24 -6.97
C PRO A 179 11.54 -9.97 -5.62
N ASP A 180 12.23 -11.11 -5.58
CA ASP A 180 12.48 -11.82 -4.33
C ASP A 180 13.30 -10.94 -3.37
N GLY A 181 12.99 -11.05 -2.07
CA GLY A 181 13.65 -10.26 -1.02
C GLY A 181 13.05 -8.86 -0.79
N ILE A 182 12.27 -8.31 -1.70
CA ILE A 182 11.57 -7.03 -1.49
C ILE A 182 10.34 -7.27 -0.61
N TRP A 183 10.22 -6.52 0.47
CA TRP A 183 9.04 -6.58 1.34
C TRP A 183 7.83 -5.96 0.65
N SER A 184 6.71 -6.63 0.73
CA SER A 184 5.43 -6.11 0.26
C SER A 184 4.27 -6.80 0.99
N CYS A 185 3.19 -6.10 1.21
CA CYS A 185 1.93 -6.63 1.73
C CYS A 185 0.82 -6.54 0.68
N GLN A 186 -0.30 -7.18 0.93
CA GLN A 186 -1.44 -7.19 0.01
C GLN A 186 -2.65 -6.45 0.58
N GLU A 187 -3.45 -5.87 -0.29
CA GLU A 187 -4.55 -4.95 0.01
C GLU A 187 -5.57 -5.54 0.98
N ASP A 188 -5.98 -6.79 0.79
CA ASP A 188 -6.96 -7.48 1.64
C ASP A 188 -6.46 -7.66 3.07
N ASP A 189 -5.18 -7.90 3.28
CA ASP A 189 -4.57 -7.99 4.61
C ASP A 189 -4.53 -6.63 5.31
N VAL A 190 -4.31 -5.55 4.56
CA VAL A 190 -4.38 -4.17 5.07
C VAL A 190 -5.83 -3.81 5.46
N MET A 191 -6.81 -4.16 4.63
CA MET A 191 -8.22 -3.92 4.95
C MET A 191 -8.67 -4.67 6.21
N LEU A 192 -8.21 -5.90 6.39
CA LEU A 192 -8.46 -6.67 7.61
C LEU A 192 -7.74 -6.08 8.81
N ALA A 193 -6.51 -5.57 8.64
CA ALA A 193 -5.76 -4.89 9.69
C ALA A 193 -6.50 -3.63 10.19
N VAL A 194 -7.00 -2.81 9.27
CA VAL A 194 -7.85 -1.64 9.60
C VAL A 194 -9.07 -2.07 10.41
N ARG A 195 -9.77 -3.11 9.95
CA ARG A 195 -10.93 -3.66 10.67
C ARG A 195 -10.56 -4.13 12.08
N TYR A 196 -9.42 -4.78 12.24
CA TYR A 196 -8.93 -5.24 13.54
C TYR A 196 -8.69 -4.08 14.49
N VAL A 197 -7.93 -3.07 14.07
CA VAL A 197 -7.63 -1.88 14.89
C VAL A 197 -8.92 -1.20 15.35
N ILE A 198 -9.89 -1.03 14.45
CA ILE A 198 -11.20 -0.45 14.78
C ILE A 198 -11.96 -1.34 15.77
N SER A 199 -11.91 -2.67 15.62
CA SER A 199 -12.60 -3.59 16.54
C SER A 199 -12.04 -3.49 17.96
N VAL A 200 -10.72 -3.38 18.12
CA VAL A 200 -10.07 -3.18 19.42
C VAL A 200 -10.45 -1.82 20.00
N ALA A 201 -10.42 -0.74 19.21
CA ALA A 201 -10.82 0.59 19.65
C ALA A 201 -12.28 0.63 20.14
N ASN A 202 -13.18 -0.03 19.42
CA ASN A 202 -14.60 -0.14 19.81
C ASN A 202 -14.78 -0.95 21.11
N LYS A 203 -14.09 -2.08 21.28
CA LYS A 203 -14.12 -2.87 22.52
C LYS A 203 -13.67 -2.05 23.72
N LEU A 204 -12.68 -1.17 23.53
CA LEU A 204 -12.15 -0.28 24.58
C LEU A 204 -12.96 1.03 24.73
N GLY A 205 -13.89 1.34 23.82
CA GLY A 205 -14.68 2.57 23.82
C GLY A 205 -13.87 3.85 23.50
N ARG A 206 -12.68 3.71 22.92
CA ARG A 206 -11.68 4.79 22.76
C ARG A 206 -11.57 5.26 21.30
N PRO A 207 -11.25 6.56 21.08
CA PRO A 207 -10.91 7.04 19.75
C PRO A 207 -9.60 6.43 19.27
N VAL A 208 -9.47 6.28 17.94
CA VAL A 208 -8.27 5.74 17.31
C VAL A 208 -7.85 6.56 16.11
N SER A 209 -6.54 6.80 16.02
CA SER A 209 -5.85 7.40 14.89
C SER A 209 -5.03 6.32 14.21
N ILE A 210 -5.35 5.97 12.95
CA ILE A 210 -4.73 4.85 12.22
C ILE A 210 -3.66 5.39 11.30
N CYS A 211 -2.42 4.90 11.44
CA CYS A 211 -1.28 5.23 10.63
C CYS A 211 -1.02 4.12 9.61
N LEU A 212 -0.94 4.48 8.33
CA LEU A 212 -0.60 3.61 7.22
C LEU A 212 0.65 4.15 6.52
N GLY A 213 1.82 3.61 6.88
CA GLY A 213 3.12 3.93 6.30
C GLY A 213 3.44 3.14 5.04
N ILE A 214 2.43 2.76 4.28
CA ILE A 214 2.53 1.90 3.10
C ILE A 214 1.86 2.54 1.90
N GLY A 215 2.33 2.21 0.69
CA GLY A 215 1.76 2.74 -0.53
C GLY A 215 2.08 1.90 -1.77
N THR A 216 1.53 2.30 -2.90
CA THR A 216 1.75 1.71 -4.21
C THR A 216 1.65 2.78 -5.28
N ASN A 217 2.42 2.61 -6.37
CA ASN A 217 2.30 3.45 -7.58
C ASN A 217 1.18 2.97 -8.51
N LEU A 218 0.59 1.80 -8.25
CA LEU A 218 -0.47 1.23 -9.07
C LEU A 218 -1.83 1.83 -8.72
N GLY A 219 -2.68 1.91 -9.72
CA GLY A 219 -4.04 2.42 -9.56
C GLY A 219 -4.28 3.80 -10.17
N GLY A 220 -5.54 4.19 -10.30
CA GLY A 220 -5.96 5.40 -11.02
C GLY A 220 -5.73 6.73 -10.30
N HIS A 221 -5.12 6.76 -9.13
CA HIS A 221 -4.83 7.95 -8.30
C HIS A 221 -6.02 8.88 -8.03
N ASN A 222 -7.23 8.41 -8.29
CA ASN A 222 -8.50 9.13 -8.11
C ASN A 222 -9.30 8.67 -6.88
N GLY A 223 -8.70 7.83 -6.03
CA GLY A 223 -9.36 7.28 -4.83
C GLY A 223 -10.42 6.21 -5.10
N ALA A 224 -10.55 5.73 -6.34
CA ALA A 224 -11.59 4.77 -6.73
C ALA A 224 -11.22 3.29 -6.47
N ASN A 225 -10.00 2.98 -6.00
CA ASN A 225 -9.62 1.62 -5.66
C ASN A 225 -10.30 1.10 -4.38
N GLY A 226 -10.22 -0.22 -4.15
CA GLY A 226 -10.92 -0.89 -3.06
C GLY A 226 -10.56 -0.36 -1.68
N LEU A 227 -9.26 -0.25 -1.38
CA LEU A 227 -8.77 0.22 -0.09
C LEU A 227 -9.11 1.70 0.14
N ALA A 228 -8.90 2.57 -0.86
CA ALA A 228 -9.20 3.99 -0.75
C ALA A 228 -10.67 4.25 -0.43
N ARG A 229 -11.58 3.55 -1.11
CA ARG A 229 -13.02 3.63 -0.86
C ARG A 229 -13.40 3.09 0.52
N TYR A 230 -12.77 2.02 0.95
CA TYR A 230 -12.97 1.46 2.28
C TYR A 230 -12.59 2.44 3.37
N ILE A 231 -11.38 3.03 3.26
CA ILE A 231 -10.90 4.06 4.20
C ILE A 231 -11.79 5.30 4.15
N SER A 232 -12.16 5.78 2.96
CA SER A 232 -13.04 6.95 2.80
C SER A 232 -14.38 6.76 3.51
N TYR A 233 -14.95 5.57 3.44
CA TYR A 233 -16.17 5.26 4.17
C TYR A 233 -15.94 5.23 5.69
N LEU A 234 -14.89 4.56 6.15
CA LEU A 234 -14.60 4.45 7.58
C LEU A 234 -14.22 5.80 8.21
N SER A 235 -13.65 6.72 7.45
CA SER A 235 -13.33 8.07 7.93
C SER A 235 -14.56 8.94 8.24
N LEU A 236 -15.74 8.53 7.79
CA LEU A 236 -17.01 9.17 8.15
C LEU A 236 -17.52 8.73 9.54
N LEU A 237 -16.95 7.68 10.10
CA LEU A 237 -17.35 7.19 11.41
C LEU A 237 -16.72 8.05 12.52
N PRO A 238 -17.47 8.34 13.60
CA PRO A 238 -16.92 9.12 14.71
C PRO A 238 -15.78 8.37 15.42
N LYS A 239 -14.86 9.12 16.00
CA LYS A 239 -13.71 8.63 16.77
C LYS A 239 -12.66 7.86 15.96
N ILE A 240 -12.68 7.93 14.63
CA ILE A 240 -11.70 7.30 13.76
C ILE A 240 -11.06 8.36 12.88
N SER A 241 -9.75 8.37 12.79
CA SER A 241 -8.99 9.15 11.81
C SER A 241 -7.93 8.28 11.12
N PHE A 242 -7.60 8.66 9.89
CA PHE A 242 -6.57 7.99 9.10
C PHE A 242 -5.47 8.97 8.72
N HIS A 243 -4.23 8.50 8.81
CA HIS A 243 -3.02 9.19 8.36
C HIS A 243 -2.28 8.25 7.41
N ILE A 244 -2.14 8.67 6.17
CA ILE A 244 -1.60 7.85 5.10
C ILE A 244 -0.40 8.57 4.53
N ALA A 245 0.70 7.84 4.33
CA ALA A 245 1.90 8.39 3.72
C ALA A 245 1.62 8.84 2.27
N GLY A 246 2.16 10.02 1.90
CA GLY A 246 2.03 10.58 0.56
C GLY A 246 2.93 9.92 -0.50
N GLY A 247 3.87 9.08 -0.09
CA GLY A 247 4.82 8.38 -0.95
C GLY A 247 6.21 9.00 -0.93
N ASN A 248 7.20 8.23 -1.39
CA ASN A 248 8.62 8.62 -1.47
C ASN A 248 9.09 8.89 -2.91
N GLU A 249 8.16 8.86 -3.87
CA GLU A 249 8.45 8.80 -5.30
C GLU A 249 8.51 10.18 -5.99
N GLY A 250 8.50 11.28 -5.24
CA GLY A 250 8.37 12.63 -5.77
C GLY A 250 9.39 13.04 -6.86
N ILE A 251 10.59 12.46 -6.82
CA ILE A 251 11.67 12.71 -7.79
C ILE A 251 12.08 11.47 -8.58
N SER A 252 11.43 10.32 -8.37
CA SER A 252 11.83 9.04 -8.97
C SER A 252 11.44 8.91 -10.45
N GLY A 253 10.55 9.77 -10.95
CA GLY A 253 10.13 9.73 -12.34
C GLY A 253 9.24 8.53 -12.70
N HIS A 254 8.65 7.85 -11.71
CA HIS A 254 7.79 6.68 -11.92
C HIS A 254 6.32 7.03 -12.22
N HIS A 255 6.02 8.30 -12.38
CA HIS A 255 4.67 8.79 -12.69
C HIS A 255 4.72 9.84 -13.78
N PHE A 256 3.80 9.73 -14.74
CA PHE A 256 3.58 10.72 -15.79
C PHE A 256 2.10 11.10 -15.84
N HIS A 257 1.82 12.39 -15.92
CA HIS A 257 0.49 12.93 -16.17
C HIS A 257 0.50 13.74 -17.45
N GLY A 258 -0.42 13.48 -18.37
CA GLY A 258 -0.50 14.17 -19.65
C GLY A 258 -1.94 14.41 -20.09
N ILE A 259 -2.10 15.31 -21.04
CA ILE A 259 -3.37 15.63 -21.69
C ILE A 259 -3.15 15.55 -23.20
N ILE A 260 -3.91 14.73 -23.89
CA ILE A 260 -3.91 14.67 -25.36
C ILE A 260 -4.92 15.69 -25.86
N ARG A 261 -4.42 16.73 -26.52
CA ARG A 261 -5.27 17.77 -27.10
C ARG A 261 -5.88 17.29 -28.41
N ARG A 262 -6.97 17.92 -28.83
CA ARG A 262 -7.73 17.53 -30.02
C ARG A 262 -6.91 17.57 -31.31
N GLU A 263 -5.98 18.53 -31.42
CA GLU A 263 -5.08 18.70 -32.55
C GLU A 263 -3.90 17.70 -32.55
N GLU A 264 -3.66 17.02 -31.45
CA GLU A 264 -2.57 16.06 -31.29
C GLU A 264 -3.03 14.66 -31.67
N GLN A 265 -2.27 14.01 -32.56
CA GLN A 265 -2.56 12.63 -32.94
C GLN A 265 -2.25 11.64 -31.82
N TYR A 266 -1.18 11.92 -31.06
CA TYR A 266 -0.70 11.12 -29.93
C TYR A 266 0.19 11.96 -29.02
N GLN A 267 0.38 11.50 -27.80
CA GLN A 267 1.40 11.99 -26.89
C GLN A 267 2.50 10.95 -26.75
N THR A 268 3.76 11.40 -26.73
CA THR A 268 4.92 10.53 -26.48
C THR A 268 5.32 10.62 -25.02
N VAL A 269 5.58 9.46 -24.43
CA VAL A 269 6.19 9.33 -23.10
C VAL A 269 7.48 8.54 -23.25
N ASP A 270 8.59 9.20 -22.99
CA ASP A 270 9.89 8.55 -22.95
C ASP A 270 10.13 8.01 -21.55
N PHE A 271 10.53 6.75 -21.45
CA PHE A 271 10.94 6.15 -20.18
C PHE A 271 12.30 5.49 -20.32
N ASN A 272 13.16 5.75 -19.35
CA ASN A 272 14.52 5.22 -19.32
C ASN A 272 14.58 3.96 -18.45
N VAL A 273 15.08 2.89 -19.01
CA VAL A 273 15.32 1.61 -18.32
C VAL A 273 16.79 1.57 -17.93
N ALA A 274 17.06 1.46 -16.63
CA ALA A 274 18.41 1.37 -16.10
C ALA A 274 19.04 -0.02 -16.35
N GLU A 275 20.36 -0.09 -16.28
CA GLU A 275 21.06 -1.38 -16.29
C GLU A 275 20.65 -2.23 -15.10
N GLY A 276 20.42 -3.53 -15.36
CA GLY A 276 20.01 -4.49 -14.33
C GLY A 276 18.49 -4.55 -14.07
N GLU A 277 17.69 -3.67 -14.69
CA GLU A 277 16.24 -3.75 -14.61
C GLU A 277 15.73 -4.88 -15.53
N ASN A 278 15.12 -5.90 -14.92
CA ASN A 278 14.64 -7.08 -15.65
C ASN A 278 13.19 -6.99 -16.10
N GLY A 279 12.43 -6.07 -15.52
CA GLY A 279 11.03 -5.91 -15.87
C GLY A 279 10.21 -5.18 -14.81
N PHE A 280 9.14 -4.56 -15.26
CA PHE A 280 8.20 -3.85 -14.41
C PHE A 280 6.81 -3.82 -15.03
N ILE A 281 5.86 -3.33 -14.24
CA ILE A 281 4.49 -3.09 -14.69
C ILE A 281 4.28 -1.60 -14.84
N MET A 282 3.73 -1.23 -15.99
CA MET A 282 3.24 0.12 -16.28
C MET A 282 1.72 0.07 -16.47
N GLU A 283 1.02 1.04 -15.89
CA GLU A 283 -0.42 1.22 -16.06
C GLU A 283 -0.70 2.57 -16.72
N LEU A 284 -1.40 2.56 -17.84
CA LEU A 284 -1.97 3.76 -18.44
C LEU A 284 -3.44 3.87 -18.03
N TRP A 285 -3.75 4.89 -17.27
CA TRP A 285 -5.11 5.21 -16.83
C TRP A 285 -5.69 6.33 -17.67
N GLY A 286 -6.90 6.16 -18.13
CA GLY A 286 -7.62 7.15 -18.91
C GLY A 286 -9.08 7.27 -18.50
N ASP A 287 -9.61 8.49 -18.50
CA ASP A 287 -10.96 8.78 -18.09
C ASP A 287 -11.96 8.54 -19.25
N GLU A 288 -13.07 7.90 -18.95
CA GLU A 288 -14.20 7.78 -19.89
C GLU A 288 -14.83 9.16 -20.19
N PRO A 289 -15.36 9.36 -21.39
CA PRO A 289 -15.65 8.36 -22.44
C PRO A 289 -14.49 8.10 -23.41
N ASN A 290 -13.29 8.62 -23.16
CA ASN A 290 -12.17 8.46 -24.08
C ASN A 290 -11.63 7.03 -24.05
N VAL A 291 -11.26 6.53 -25.22
CA VAL A 291 -10.58 5.24 -25.37
C VAL A 291 -9.15 5.49 -25.83
N TYR A 292 -8.21 4.92 -25.10
CA TYR A 292 -6.80 5.06 -25.39
C TYR A 292 -6.24 3.79 -26.01
N THR A 293 -5.27 3.98 -26.88
CA THR A 293 -4.48 2.93 -27.52
C THR A 293 -3.02 3.31 -27.48
N VAL A 294 -2.12 2.34 -27.59
CA VAL A 294 -0.69 2.57 -27.45
C VAL A 294 0.11 2.01 -28.61
N GLY A 295 1.23 2.65 -28.90
CA GLY A 295 2.34 2.13 -29.70
C GLY A 295 3.61 2.18 -28.90
N ILE A 296 4.64 1.38 -29.23
CA ILE A 296 5.87 1.29 -28.44
C ILE A 296 7.05 1.19 -29.40
N LEU A 297 8.09 1.98 -29.12
CA LEU A 297 9.38 1.93 -29.80
C LEU A 297 10.44 1.49 -28.80
N SER A 298 11.18 0.43 -29.15
CA SER A 298 12.29 -0.07 -28.34
C SER A 298 13.58 0.76 -28.55
N PRO A 299 14.57 0.67 -27.65
CA PRO A 299 15.87 1.29 -27.84
C PRO A 299 16.61 0.79 -29.10
N GLY A 300 16.38 -0.47 -29.49
CA GLY A 300 16.93 -1.06 -30.71
C GLY A 300 16.24 -0.63 -32.00
N GLY A 301 15.18 0.17 -31.92
CA GLY A 301 14.46 0.73 -33.07
C GLY A 301 13.30 -0.13 -33.58
N GLU A 302 12.95 -1.23 -32.90
CA GLU A 302 11.75 -2.00 -33.25
C GLU A 302 10.50 -1.21 -32.83
N ASN A 303 9.65 -0.92 -33.80
CA ASN A 303 8.44 -0.13 -33.62
C ASN A 303 7.19 -0.98 -33.71
N ILE A 304 6.48 -1.07 -32.62
CA ILE A 304 5.13 -1.64 -32.59
C ILE A 304 4.16 -0.49 -32.80
N GLU A 305 3.54 -0.44 -33.97
CA GLU A 305 2.58 0.58 -34.32
C GLU A 305 1.35 0.57 -33.39
N ARG A 306 0.48 1.56 -33.56
CA ARG A 306 -0.73 1.73 -32.76
C ARG A 306 -1.54 0.43 -32.62
N MET A 307 -1.60 -0.09 -31.40
CA MET A 307 -2.36 -1.28 -31.05
C MET A 307 -3.78 -0.92 -30.66
N GLN A 308 -4.73 -1.36 -31.46
CA GLN A 308 -6.15 -1.29 -31.08
C GLN A 308 -6.48 -2.53 -30.25
N LEU A 309 -6.48 -2.37 -28.93
CA LEU A 309 -6.87 -3.42 -27.99
C LEU A 309 -8.39 -3.37 -27.78
N LYS A 310 -9.08 -4.47 -28.11
CA LYS A 310 -10.47 -4.63 -27.72
C LYS A 310 -10.62 -4.73 -26.21
N MET A 311 -11.81 -4.46 -25.72
CA MET A 311 -12.15 -4.64 -24.31
C MET A 311 -11.76 -6.04 -23.79
N GLY A 312 -10.92 -6.10 -22.76
CA GLY A 312 -10.44 -7.34 -22.16
C GLY A 312 -9.46 -8.15 -23.01
N GLU A 313 -9.02 -7.60 -24.15
CA GLU A 313 -8.06 -8.25 -25.02
C GLU A 313 -6.69 -8.29 -24.34
N PHE A 314 -6.05 -9.45 -24.44
CA PHE A 314 -4.68 -9.69 -24.03
C PHE A 314 -3.83 -9.94 -25.26
N ARG A 315 -2.66 -9.32 -25.33
CA ARG A 315 -1.63 -9.60 -26.34
C ARG A 315 -0.29 -9.83 -25.67
N SER A 316 0.49 -10.73 -26.26
CA SER A 316 1.87 -10.97 -25.91
C SER A 316 2.72 -10.63 -27.14
N ILE A 317 3.66 -9.70 -26.98
CA ILE A 317 4.50 -9.16 -28.04
C ILE A 317 5.95 -9.39 -27.63
N ARG A 318 6.77 -9.87 -28.56
CA ARG A 318 8.20 -10.04 -28.36
C ARG A 318 8.95 -9.09 -29.26
N PHE A 319 9.81 -8.28 -28.68
CA PHE A 319 10.81 -7.48 -29.38
C PHE A 319 12.01 -8.37 -29.65
N PHE A 320 12.24 -8.68 -30.91
CA PHE A 320 13.21 -9.70 -31.30
C PHE A 320 14.67 -9.33 -31.06
N PRO A 321 15.13 -8.09 -31.39
CA PRO A 321 16.50 -7.71 -31.13
C PRO A 321 16.86 -7.77 -29.64
N GLU A 322 15.95 -7.31 -28.78
CA GLU A 322 16.15 -7.19 -27.34
C GLU A 322 15.72 -8.46 -26.57
N ASN A 323 14.98 -9.35 -27.19
CA ASN A 323 14.32 -10.49 -26.52
C ASN A 323 13.37 -10.07 -25.37
N THR A 324 12.94 -8.80 -25.37
CA THR A 324 11.97 -8.27 -24.41
C THR A 324 10.57 -8.81 -24.72
N LEU A 325 9.87 -9.24 -23.68
CA LEU A 325 8.49 -9.68 -23.76
C LEU A 325 7.58 -8.63 -23.13
N LEU A 326 6.60 -8.15 -23.90
CA LEU A 326 5.53 -7.28 -23.42
C LEU A 326 4.21 -8.04 -23.39
N GLU A 327 3.62 -8.17 -22.22
CA GLU A 327 2.25 -8.63 -22.04
C GLU A 327 1.34 -7.42 -21.80
N ILE A 328 0.40 -7.16 -22.71
CA ILE A 328 -0.47 -6.00 -22.66
C ILE A 328 -1.93 -6.40 -22.61
N ARG A 329 -2.70 -5.71 -21.77
CA ARG A 329 -4.12 -5.93 -21.64
C ARG A 329 -4.88 -4.63 -21.38
N SER A 330 -6.01 -4.47 -22.05
CA SER A 330 -6.94 -3.37 -21.81
C SER A 330 -8.10 -3.84 -20.92
N PHE A 331 -8.34 -3.11 -19.84
CA PHE A 331 -9.48 -3.31 -18.94
C PHE A 331 -10.36 -2.07 -18.98
N PRO A 332 -11.52 -2.12 -19.61
CA PRO A 332 -12.47 -1.03 -19.56
C PRO A 332 -13.23 -1.06 -18.24
N GLY A 333 -13.70 0.09 -17.79
CA GLY A 333 -14.45 0.18 -16.54
C GLY A 333 -13.67 -0.40 -15.36
N ALA A 334 -12.36 -0.17 -15.33
CA ALA A 334 -11.47 -0.73 -14.32
C ALA A 334 -11.75 -0.19 -12.90
N THR A 335 -12.51 0.88 -12.80
CA THR A 335 -13.04 1.43 -11.56
C THR A 335 -14.54 1.62 -11.65
N ILE A 336 -15.19 1.83 -10.50
CA ILE A 336 -16.63 2.19 -10.46
C ILE A 336 -16.88 3.56 -11.14
N GLY A 337 -15.84 4.37 -11.33
CA GLY A 337 -15.91 5.64 -12.09
C GLY A 337 -15.73 5.51 -13.59
N GLY A 338 -15.60 4.28 -14.12
CA GLY A 338 -15.58 4.04 -15.58
C GLY A 338 -14.22 4.24 -16.25
N SER A 339 -13.10 4.34 -15.51
CA SER A 339 -11.77 4.54 -16.10
C SER A 339 -11.30 3.32 -16.90
N GLN A 340 -10.68 3.55 -18.05
CA GLN A 340 -9.92 2.53 -18.77
C GLN A 340 -8.54 2.36 -18.12
N VAL A 341 -8.07 1.13 -17.99
CA VAL A 341 -6.65 0.87 -17.74
C VAL A 341 -6.06 -0.03 -18.82
N ILE A 342 -4.89 0.35 -19.32
CA ILE A 342 -4.04 -0.49 -20.16
C ILE A 342 -2.84 -0.90 -19.29
N ARG A 343 -2.81 -2.17 -18.91
CA ARG A 343 -1.73 -2.74 -18.12
C ARG A 343 -0.69 -3.36 -19.05
N MET A 344 0.54 -2.96 -18.89
CA MET A 344 1.70 -3.39 -19.64
C MET A 344 2.70 -4.04 -18.69
N ASN A 345 2.98 -5.31 -18.87
CA ASN A 345 3.96 -6.05 -18.09
C ASN A 345 5.18 -6.35 -18.98
N PHE A 346 6.27 -5.68 -18.71
CA PHE A 346 7.54 -5.86 -19.40
C PHE A 346 8.39 -6.89 -18.67
N LYS A 347 8.99 -7.80 -19.44
CA LYS A 347 9.90 -8.85 -18.95
C LYS A 347 11.14 -8.90 -19.82
N ASN A 348 12.28 -9.20 -19.23
CA ASN A 348 13.58 -9.23 -19.91
C ASN A 348 13.87 -7.90 -20.63
N LEU A 349 13.66 -6.80 -19.93
CA LEU A 349 13.91 -5.47 -20.47
C LEU A 349 15.41 -5.25 -20.74
N VAL A 350 15.70 -4.55 -21.83
CA VAL A 350 17.04 -4.02 -22.10
C VAL A 350 17.13 -2.56 -21.67
N PRO A 351 18.32 -2.13 -21.18
CA PRO A 351 18.57 -0.74 -20.82
C PRO A 351 18.42 0.20 -22.02
N GLY A 352 18.02 1.44 -21.74
CA GLY A 352 17.92 2.47 -22.75
C GLY A 352 16.58 3.20 -22.72
N ILE A 353 16.39 4.09 -23.68
CA ILE A 353 15.19 4.93 -23.78
C ILE A 353 14.16 4.21 -24.64
N TRP A 354 13.07 3.84 -24.01
CA TRP A 354 11.86 3.35 -24.64
C TRP A 354 10.87 4.49 -24.86
N LYS A 355 10.05 4.41 -25.90
CA LYS A 355 9.00 5.41 -26.15
C LYS A 355 7.64 4.76 -26.19
N LEU A 356 6.70 5.31 -25.43
CA LEU A 356 5.30 4.95 -25.46
C LEU A 356 4.54 6.05 -26.20
N PHE A 357 3.84 5.69 -27.26
CA PHE A 357 2.93 6.57 -28.01
C PHE A 357 1.52 6.32 -27.54
N ILE A 358 0.86 7.33 -26.99
CA ILE A 358 -0.48 7.24 -26.44
C ILE A 358 -1.43 7.98 -27.37
N TYR A 359 -2.39 7.26 -27.95
CA TYR A 359 -3.41 7.78 -28.86
C TYR A 359 -4.74 7.85 -28.13
N GLY A 360 -5.39 9.03 -28.15
CA GLY A 360 -6.77 9.19 -27.68
C GLY A 360 -7.74 9.12 -28.85
N THR A 361 -8.93 8.57 -28.62
CA THR A 361 -10.05 8.76 -29.55
C THR A 361 -10.71 10.07 -29.19
N GLY A 362 -10.30 11.15 -29.86
CA GLY A 362 -10.83 12.50 -29.65
C GLY A 362 -12.31 12.64 -30.02
N ASN A 363 -13.18 12.00 -29.27
CA ASN A 363 -14.63 12.21 -29.31
C ASN A 363 -15.11 13.08 -28.12
N GLY A 364 -14.26 13.95 -27.62
CA GLY A 364 -14.59 14.95 -26.63
C GLY A 364 -15.14 16.21 -27.24
N GLU A 365 -16.27 16.12 -27.94
CA GLU A 365 -17.17 17.26 -28.12
C GLU A 365 -18.49 16.94 -27.45
N LYS A 366 -18.73 17.52 -26.28
CA LYS A 366 -19.81 18.48 -26.04
C LYS A 366 -19.64 19.13 -24.70
#